data_aa946005644f9a54675b18dd8d14f79b
#
_entry.id   aa946005644f9a54675b18dd8d14f79b
#
_cell.length_a   1.000
_cell.length_b   1.000
_cell.length_c   1.000
_cell.angle_alpha   90.00
_cell.angle_beta   90.00
_cell.angle_gamma   90.00
#
_symmetry.space_group_name_H-M   'P 1'
#
loop_
_entity.id
_entity.type
_entity.pdbx_description
1 polymer ?
#
loop_
_entity_poly.entity_id
_entity_poly.type
_entity_poly.pdbx_seq_one_letter_code
_entity_poly.pdbx_strand_id
1 'polypeptide(L)'
;MELNLLNQEEIATLRNLLSNATNIVICAHKSPDGDATGSSLAWMHYLNQIGKTNIKVCLPDATPDFLHWLPGHNSIIRYDRRPKEVEKAFKKADLVCCLDFNQRSRVDTMQEVLDASKAPRLLIDHHLEPETNNALTVSHPEMSSTCEIVFRLISQLDGYEKMTTQCASCIYCGMMTDTGGFTYNSSRPEIFYIIGQLLAKNIDKDEIYNRVFHNYSTNALRLRAHIILNKMKVIEELHASYYTVTKEEMAQFHFIKGDMEGLVNIPQQIKGLKLSISLREDTEKPKTVLVSLRSCNGFHCQPMAAKFFNGGGHADASGGRLNCTIEEAEQIAIKAILYYKEELQ
;
A
#
# COMPACT_ATOMS: atom_id res chain seq x y z
N MET A 1 16.20 -22.54 1.65
CA MET A 1 15.43 -21.31 1.92
C MET A 1 13.98 -21.62 1.58
N GLU A 2 13.08 -21.49 2.53
CA GLU A 2 11.68 -21.85 2.32
C GLU A 2 10.92 -20.65 1.74
N LEU A 3 10.45 -20.82 0.50
CA LEU A 3 9.63 -19.80 -0.17
C LEU A 3 8.13 -20.16 -0.19
N ASN A 4 7.80 -21.39 0.21
CA ASN A 4 6.44 -21.89 0.17
C ASN A 4 5.57 -21.21 1.22
N LEU A 5 4.39 -20.73 0.80
CA LEU A 5 3.38 -20.13 1.67
C LEU A 5 2.18 -21.06 1.86
N LEU A 6 1.84 -21.82 0.83
CA LEU A 6 0.66 -22.67 0.79
C LEU A 6 1.03 -24.13 0.94
N ASN A 7 0.22 -24.87 1.66
CA ASN A 7 0.27 -26.32 1.69
C ASN A 7 -0.29 -26.93 0.38
N GLN A 8 -0.26 -28.27 0.25
CA GLN A 8 -0.67 -28.97 -0.97
C GLN A 8 -2.16 -28.78 -1.31
N GLU A 9 -3.03 -28.72 -0.32
CA GLU A 9 -4.48 -28.55 -0.49
C GLU A 9 -4.80 -27.12 -0.93
N GLU A 10 -4.15 -26.14 -0.32
CA GLU A 10 -4.30 -24.72 -0.70
C GLU A 10 -3.77 -24.44 -2.12
N ILE A 11 -2.63 -25.05 -2.50
CA ILE A 11 -2.12 -24.98 -3.89
C ILE A 11 -3.10 -25.60 -4.88
N ALA A 12 -3.69 -26.76 -4.54
CA ALA A 12 -4.69 -27.38 -5.39
C ALA A 12 -5.93 -26.50 -5.54
N THR A 13 -6.37 -25.87 -4.44
CA THR A 13 -7.47 -24.91 -4.44
C THR A 13 -7.16 -23.71 -5.31
N LEU A 14 -5.98 -23.11 -5.18
CA LEU A 14 -5.55 -21.98 -6.00
C LEU A 14 -5.50 -22.36 -7.48
N ARG A 15 -4.89 -23.50 -7.83
CA ARG A 15 -4.85 -23.99 -9.21
C ARG A 15 -6.26 -24.21 -9.78
N ASN A 16 -7.19 -24.73 -8.97
CA ASN A 16 -8.58 -24.94 -9.38
C ASN A 16 -9.32 -23.60 -9.60
N LEU A 17 -9.19 -22.64 -8.70
CA LEU A 17 -9.74 -21.30 -8.88
C LEU A 17 -9.23 -20.65 -10.18
N LEU A 18 -7.92 -20.68 -10.41
CA LEU A 18 -7.33 -20.12 -11.60
C LEU A 18 -7.72 -20.86 -12.88
N SER A 19 -7.78 -22.20 -12.88
CA SER A 19 -8.13 -22.98 -14.08
C SER A 19 -9.56 -22.72 -14.55
N ASN A 20 -10.50 -22.62 -13.60
CA ASN A 20 -11.92 -22.43 -13.88
C ASN A 20 -12.28 -20.96 -14.23
N ALA A 21 -11.46 -20.00 -13.86
CA ALA A 21 -11.73 -18.59 -14.10
C ALA A 21 -11.44 -18.18 -15.55
N THR A 22 -12.40 -17.47 -16.13
CA THR A 22 -12.30 -16.85 -17.46
C THR A 22 -12.32 -15.32 -17.35
N ASN A 23 -13.22 -14.77 -16.53
CA ASN A 23 -13.38 -13.33 -16.30
C ASN A 23 -12.84 -13.00 -14.91
N ILE A 24 -11.65 -12.47 -14.84
CA ILE A 24 -10.95 -12.21 -13.60
C ILE A 24 -10.94 -10.71 -13.30
N VAL A 25 -11.37 -10.33 -12.09
CA VAL A 25 -11.20 -8.98 -11.58
C VAL A 25 -10.11 -9.01 -10.51
N ILE A 26 -9.20 -8.06 -10.59
CA ILE A 26 -8.19 -7.79 -9.57
C ILE A 26 -8.54 -6.43 -8.94
N CYS A 27 -8.56 -6.34 -7.63
CA CYS A 27 -8.80 -5.10 -6.92
C CYS A 27 -7.85 -4.94 -5.72
N ALA A 28 -7.58 -3.70 -5.35
CA ALA A 28 -6.74 -3.33 -4.21
C ALA A 28 -7.39 -2.18 -3.43
N HIS A 29 -6.75 -1.77 -2.33
CA HIS A 29 -7.29 -0.76 -1.42
C HIS A 29 -7.41 0.65 -2.04
N LYS A 30 -8.20 1.52 -1.38
CA LYS A 30 -8.29 2.94 -1.71
C LYS A 30 -6.98 3.66 -1.46
N SER A 31 -6.71 4.69 -2.27
CA SER A 31 -5.43 5.40 -2.29
C SER A 31 -4.27 4.42 -2.48
N PRO A 32 -4.32 3.65 -3.58
CA PRO A 32 -3.37 2.57 -3.82
C PRO A 32 -1.95 3.12 -3.89
N ASP A 33 -1.06 2.48 -3.17
CA ASP A 33 0.37 2.78 -3.13
C ASP A 33 1.17 1.89 -4.10
N GLY A 34 2.49 1.80 -3.87
CA GLY A 34 3.35 1.00 -4.73
C GLY A 34 3.13 -0.50 -4.59
N ASP A 35 2.77 -0.99 -3.39
CA ASP A 35 2.51 -2.41 -3.17
C ASP A 35 1.15 -2.82 -3.72
N ALA A 36 0.09 -2.05 -3.44
CA ALA A 36 -1.24 -2.29 -4.01
C ALA A 36 -1.24 -2.27 -5.55
N THR A 37 -0.54 -1.30 -6.14
CA THR A 37 -0.43 -1.16 -7.60
C THR A 37 0.48 -2.24 -8.18
N GLY A 38 1.65 -2.45 -7.57
CA GLY A 38 2.65 -3.42 -8.00
C GLY A 38 2.12 -4.86 -7.95
N SER A 39 1.52 -5.26 -6.83
CA SER A 39 0.95 -6.61 -6.66
C SER A 39 -0.19 -6.88 -7.66
N SER A 40 -1.08 -5.90 -7.84
CA SER A 40 -2.19 -6.01 -8.80
C SER A 40 -1.70 -6.20 -10.24
N LEU A 41 -0.72 -5.41 -10.67
CA LEU A 41 -0.16 -5.50 -12.03
C LEU A 41 0.71 -6.75 -12.19
N ALA A 42 1.49 -7.12 -11.18
CA ALA A 42 2.28 -8.35 -11.21
C ALA A 42 1.40 -9.59 -11.35
N TRP A 43 0.31 -9.65 -10.57
CA TRP A 43 -0.65 -10.74 -10.64
C TRP A 43 -1.35 -10.79 -12.01
N MET A 44 -1.72 -9.64 -12.58
CA MET A 44 -2.24 -9.54 -13.94
C MET A 44 -1.25 -10.09 -14.97
N HIS A 45 0.04 -9.71 -14.89
CA HIS A 45 1.08 -10.21 -15.80
C HIS A 45 1.24 -11.72 -15.67
N TYR A 46 1.24 -12.26 -14.45
CA TYR A 46 1.31 -13.70 -14.23
C TYR A 46 0.09 -14.42 -14.83
N LEU A 47 -1.12 -13.92 -14.60
CA LEU A 47 -2.34 -14.51 -15.16
C LEU A 47 -2.32 -14.51 -16.69
N ASN A 48 -1.85 -13.41 -17.32
CA ASN A 48 -1.63 -13.37 -18.76
C ASN A 48 -0.64 -14.43 -19.24
N GLN A 49 0.45 -14.64 -18.48
CA GLN A 49 1.48 -15.62 -18.77
C GLN A 49 0.94 -17.05 -18.80
N ILE A 50 -0.03 -17.37 -17.94
CA ILE A 50 -0.69 -18.67 -17.92
C ILE A 50 -1.92 -18.78 -18.85
N GLY A 51 -2.08 -17.79 -19.76
CA GLY A 51 -3.08 -17.81 -20.83
C GLY A 51 -4.44 -17.22 -20.46
N LYS A 52 -4.57 -16.52 -19.32
CA LYS A 52 -5.80 -15.77 -19.00
C LYS A 52 -5.80 -14.43 -19.76
N THR A 53 -6.84 -14.15 -20.51
CA THR A 53 -6.92 -12.98 -21.42
C THR A 53 -7.96 -11.94 -21.01
N ASN A 54 -8.94 -12.32 -20.19
CA ASN A 54 -10.00 -11.40 -19.77
C ASN A 54 -9.82 -11.01 -18.29
N ILE A 55 -8.81 -10.20 -18.04
CA ILE A 55 -8.42 -9.70 -16.74
C ILE A 55 -8.68 -8.20 -16.67
N LYS A 56 -9.30 -7.73 -15.59
CA LYS A 56 -9.54 -6.32 -15.32
C LYS A 56 -8.95 -5.94 -13.96
N VAL A 57 -7.99 -5.02 -13.96
CA VAL A 57 -7.49 -4.40 -12.72
C VAL A 57 -8.38 -3.19 -12.43
N CYS A 58 -9.13 -3.26 -11.33
CA CYS A 58 -10.10 -2.25 -10.92
C CYS A 58 -9.66 -1.66 -9.58
N LEU A 59 -9.27 -0.39 -9.56
CA LEU A 59 -8.87 0.31 -8.34
C LEU A 59 -9.91 1.37 -7.96
N PRO A 60 -10.10 1.67 -6.66
CA PRO A 60 -11.09 2.65 -6.21
C PRO A 60 -10.83 4.05 -6.76
N ASP A 61 -9.58 4.49 -6.77
CA ASP A 61 -9.17 5.85 -7.15
C ASP A 61 -7.79 5.90 -7.82
N ALA A 62 -7.20 7.10 -7.94
CA ALA A 62 -5.94 7.29 -8.63
C ALA A 62 -4.75 6.74 -7.84
N THR A 63 -3.85 6.09 -8.55
CA THR A 63 -2.48 5.81 -8.08
C THR A 63 -1.65 7.10 -8.07
N PRO A 64 -0.59 7.20 -7.26
CA PRO A 64 0.40 8.27 -7.36
C PRO A 64 1.08 8.33 -8.74
N ASP A 65 1.41 9.54 -9.18
CA ASP A 65 2.00 9.77 -10.51
C ASP A 65 3.32 9.03 -10.74
N PHE A 66 4.12 8.87 -9.67
CA PHE A 66 5.39 8.14 -9.73
C PHE A 66 5.25 6.63 -10.01
N LEU A 67 4.01 6.10 -10.05
CA LEU A 67 3.72 4.70 -10.41
C LEU A 67 3.20 4.54 -11.84
N HIS A 68 2.92 5.64 -12.58
CA HIS A 68 2.31 5.58 -13.91
C HIS A 68 3.17 4.88 -14.96
N TRP A 69 4.47 4.74 -14.71
CA TRP A 69 5.41 4.02 -15.58
C TRP A 69 5.31 2.49 -15.46
N LEU A 70 4.66 1.97 -14.40
CA LEU A 70 4.58 0.52 -14.20
C LEU A 70 3.94 -0.17 -15.40
N PRO A 71 4.55 -1.28 -15.87
CA PRO A 71 4.01 -2.03 -16.99
C PRO A 71 2.56 -2.46 -16.76
N GLY A 72 1.67 -2.12 -17.69
CA GLY A 72 0.24 -2.41 -17.59
C GLY A 72 -0.57 -1.35 -16.84
N HIS A 73 0.02 -0.31 -16.26
CA HIS A 73 -0.68 0.73 -15.52
C HIS A 73 -1.84 1.37 -16.32
N ASN A 74 -1.66 1.62 -17.61
CA ASN A 74 -2.68 2.22 -18.48
C ASN A 74 -3.94 1.34 -18.65
N SER A 75 -3.90 0.06 -18.25
CA SER A 75 -5.05 -0.84 -18.29
C SER A 75 -5.90 -0.79 -17.02
N ILE A 76 -5.46 -0.08 -15.98
CA ILE A 76 -6.18 0.07 -14.73
C ILE A 76 -7.48 0.85 -14.96
N ILE A 77 -8.59 0.30 -14.46
CA ILE A 77 -9.90 0.92 -14.51
C ILE A 77 -10.19 1.53 -13.14
N ARG A 78 -10.31 2.84 -13.08
CA ARG A 78 -10.59 3.57 -11.85
C ARG A 78 -12.10 3.66 -11.61
N TYR A 79 -12.56 3.25 -10.44
CA TYR A 79 -13.97 3.29 -10.07
C TYR A 79 -14.51 4.71 -9.99
N ASP A 80 -13.75 5.65 -9.41
CA ASP A 80 -14.10 7.07 -9.31
C ASP A 80 -14.34 7.77 -10.67
N ARG A 81 -13.82 7.20 -11.76
CA ARG A 81 -13.95 7.74 -13.13
C ARG A 81 -14.85 6.91 -14.03
N ARG A 82 -14.86 5.60 -13.86
CA ARG A 82 -15.58 4.65 -14.74
C ARG A 82 -16.39 3.63 -13.92
N PRO A 83 -17.30 4.07 -13.02
CA PRO A 83 -18.02 3.17 -12.10
C PRO A 83 -18.79 2.10 -12.84
N LYS A 84 -19.55 2.45 -13.89
CA LYS A 84 -20.35 1.50 -14.67
C LYS A 84 -19.52 0.40 -15.33
N GLU A 85 -18.28 0.70 -15.72
CA GLU A 85 -17.38 -0.28 -16.33
C GLU A 85 -16.88 -1.28 -15.26
N VAL A 86 -16.55 -0.79 -14.07
CA VAL A 86 -16.14 -1.61 -12.93
C VAL A 86 -17.31 -2.49 -12.46
N GLU A 87 -18.49 -1.92 -12.25
CA GLU A 87 -19.69 -2.67 -11.88
C GLU A 87 -19.98 -3.81 -12.87
N LYS A 88 -19.86 -3.52 -14.18
CA LYS A 88 -20.02 -4.52 -15.22
C LYS A 88 -18.94 -5.62 -15.16
N ALA A 89 -17.69 -5.26 -14.82
CA ALA A 89 -16.60 -6.21 -14.67
C ALA A 89 -16.87 -7.16 -13.48
N PHE A 90 -17.21 -6.63 -12.31
CA PHE A 90 -17.52 -7.43 -11.13
C PHE A 90 -18.77 -8.32 -11.33
N LYS A 91 -19.80 -7.82 -11.99
CA LYS A 91 -21.01 -8.60 -12.30
C LYS A 91 -20.72 -9.81 -13.20
N LYS A 92 -19.71 -9.72 -14.07
CA LYS A 92 -19.31 -10.77 -15.02
C LYS A 92 -18.18 -11.64 -14.48
N ALA A 93 -17.55 -11.25 -13.40
CA ALA A 93 -16.43 -11.97 -12.82
C ALA A 93 -16.85 -13.39 -12.40
N ASP A 94 -15.97 -14.32 -12.65
CA ASP A 94 -16.01 -15.68 -12.13
C ASP A 94 -14.85 -15.97 -11.14
N LEU A 95 -13.97 -14.97 -10.96
CA LEU A 95 -12.99 -14.88 -9.87
C LEU A 95 -12.70 -13.41 -9.56
N VAL A 96 -12.69 -13.04 -8.27
CA VAL A 96 -12.20 -11.75 -7.78
C VAL A 96 -10.96 -11.97 -6.95
N CYS A 97 -9.83 -11.37 -7.36
CA CYS A 97 -8.58 -11.35 -6.62
C CYS A 97 -8.50 -10.04 -5.83
N CYS A 98 -8.53 -10.15 -4.52
CA CYS A 98 -8.41 -9.05 -3.56
C CYS A 98 -6.95 -8.98 -3.11
N LEU A 99 -6.24 -7.92 -3.48
CA LEU A 99 -4.81 -7.76 -3.19
C LEU A 99 -4.56 -6.58 -2.30
N ASP A 100 -3.70 -6.77 -1.31
CA ASP A 100 -3.17 -5.73 -0.45
C ASP A 100 -4.24 -5.01 0.40
N PHE A 101 -5.18 -5.76 0.90
CA PHE A 101 -6.12 -5.30 1.93
C PHE A 101 -6.73 -6.46 2.71
N ASN A 102 -6.85 -6.27 4.01
CA ASN A 102 -7.38 -7.27 4.94
C ASN A 102 -8.91 -7.30 5.02
N GLN A 103 -9.57 -6.16 4.80
CA GLN A 103 -11.01 -5.97 4.96
C GLN A 103 -11.62 -5.22 3.77
N ARG A 104 -12.82 -5.63 3.36
CA ARG A 104 -13.53 -5.03 2.21
C ARG A 104 -13.82 -3.54 2.35
N SER A 105 -13.91 -3.02 3.56
CA SER A 105 -14.04 -1.59 3.82
C SER A 105 -12.85 -0.76 3.28
N ARG A 106 -11.68 -1.39 3.07
CA ARG A 106 -10.49 -0.74 2.53
C ARG A 106 -10.62 -0.30 1.07
N VAL A 107 -11.57 -0.86 0.32
CA VAL A 107 -11.86 -0.40 -1.05
C VAL A 107 -12.87 0.77 -1.08
N ASP A 108 -13.29 1.32 0.08
CA ASP A 108 -14.14 2.52 0.26
C ASP A 108 -15.40 2.45 -0.63
N THR A 109 -15.58 3.39 -1.53
CA THR A 109 -16.78 3.50 -2.40
C THR A 109 -16.98 2.29 -3.33
N MET A 110 -15.97 1.48 -3.59
CA MET A 110 -16.08 0.27 -4.40
C MET A 110 -16.58 -0.94 -3.58
N GLN A 111 -16.74 -0.81 -2.26
CA GLN A 111 -17.15 -1.92 -1.38
C GLN A 111 -18.47 -2.53 -1.78
N GLU A 112 -19.50 -1.72 -2.07
CA GLU A 112 -20.82 -2.21 -2.47
C GLU A 112 -20.76 -3.09 -3.73
N VAL A 113 -19.88 -2.72 -4.68
CA VAL A 113 -19.69 -3.49 -5.93
C VAL A 113 -18.99 -4.81 -5.65
N LEU A 114 -17.99 -4.81 -4.75
CA LEU A 114 -17.29 -6.01 -4.31
C LEU A 114 -18.23 -6.95 -3.55
N ASP A 115 -19.08 -6.41 -2.67
CA ASP A 115 -20.04 -7.18 -1.87
C ASP A 115 -21.16 -7.78 -2.73
N ALA A 116 -21.59 -7.09 -3.78
CA ALA A 116 -22.60 -7.55 -4.71
C ALA A 116 -22.11 -8.68 -5.65
N SER A 117 -20.78 -8.84 -5.79
CA SER A 117 -20.20 -9.89 -6.62
C SER A 117 -20.43 -11.29 -6.01
N LYS A 118 -20.90 -12.23 -6.84
CA LYS A 118 -21.10 -13.63 -6.46
C LYS A 118 -19.89 -14.52 -6.77
N ALA A 119 -18.86 -13.95 -7.40
CA ALA A 119 -17.66 -14.70 -7.75
C ALA A 119 -16.89 -15.14 -6.48
N PRO A 120 -16.26 -16.31 -6.50
CA PRO A 120 -15.33 -16.70 -5.45
C PRO A 120 -14.23 -15.65 -5.32
N ARG A 121 -13.77 -15.42 -4.08
CA ARG A 121 -12.72 -14.47 -3.78
C ARG A 121 -11.42 -15.16 -3.43
N LEU A 122 -10.32 -14.69 -4.00
CA LEU A 122 -8.96 -15.01 -3.61
C LEU A 122 -8.39 -13.77 -2.91
N LEU A 123 -8.10 -13.87 -1.61
CA LEU A 123 -7.41 -12.81 -0.86
C LEU A 123 -5.91 -13.09 -0.86
N ILE A 124 -5.09 -12.10 -1.23
CA ILE A 124 -3.63 -12.12 -1.14
C ILE A 124 -3.21 -10.84 -0.43
N ASP A 125 -2.73 -10.95 0.81
CA ASP A 125 -2.54 -9.80 1.67
C ASP A 125 -1.51 -10.02 2.77
N HIS A 126 -0.85 -8.95 3.23
CA HIS A 126 0.08 -8.97 4.35
C HIS A 126 -0.36 -8.11 5.55
N HIS A 127 -1.58 -7.58 5.54
CA HIS A 127 -2.12 -6.86 6.68
C HIS A 127 -2.62 -7.78 7.79
N LEU A 128 -2.67 -7.26 9.01
CA LEU A 128 -3.22 -7.96 10.18
C LEU A 128 -4.74 -8.14 10.07
N GLU A 129 -5.28 -9.16 10.73
CA GLU A 129 -6.72 -9.39 10.88
C GLU A 129 -7.49 -9.50 9.54
N PRO A 130 -7.14 -10.47 8.68
CA PRO A 130 -7.80 -10.66 7.39
C PRO A 130 -9.23 -11.17 7.55
N GLU A 131 -10.13 -10.75 6.66
CA GLU A 131 -11.44 -11.37 6.52
C GLU A 131 -11.31 -12.83 6.04
N THR A 132 -12.05 -13.75 6.67
CA THR A 132 -11.96 -15.19 6.41
C THR A 132 -12.99 -15.72 5.41
N ASN A 133 -13.98 -14.92 5.00
CA ASN A 133 -15.04 -15.33 4.09
C ASN A 133 -14.60 -15.23 2.61
N ASN A 134 -13.53 -15.97 2.27
CA ASN A 134 -13.00 -16.08 0.91
C ASN A 134 -12.92 -17.55 0.49
N ALA A 135 -12.88 -17.82 -0.81
CA ALA A 135 -12.64 -19.17 -1.33
C ALA A 135 -11.22 -19.66 -1.02
N LEU A 136 -10.26 -18.73 -1.00
CA LEU A 136 -8.91 -18.94 -0.50
C LEU A 136 -8.39 -17.63 0.10
N THR A 137 -7.79 -17.70 1.29
CA THR A 137 -7.11 -16.59 1.97
C THR A 137 -5.62 -16.91 2.08
N VAL A 138 -4.80 -16.08 1.43
CA VAL A 138 -3.34 -16.12 1.53
C VAL A 138 -2.91 -14.84 2.27
N SER A 139 -2.86 -14.93 3.59
CA SER A 139 -2.55 -13.80 4.45
C SER A 139 -1.31 -14.10 5.29
N HIS A 140 -0.29 -13.29 5.12
CA HIS A 140 1.02 -13.45 5.75
C HIS A 140 1.54 -12.10 6.27
N PRO A 141 1.08 -11.64 7.46
CA PRO A 141 1.50 -10.35 8.02
C PRO A 141 3.01 -10.24 8.33
N GLU A 142 3.71 -11.36 8.40
CA GLU A 142 5.16 -11.41 8.56
C GLU A 142 5.93 -11.13 7.26
N MET A 143 5.27 -11.09 6.11
CA MET A 143 5.90 -10.75 4.83
C MET A 143 6.08 -9.24 4.71
N SER A 144 7.10 -8.83 3.95
CA SER A 144 7.45 -7.41 3.79
C SER A 144 6.44 -6.62 2.96
N SER A 145 5.67 -7.30 2.13
CA SER A 145 4.70 -6.72 1.21
C SER A 145 3.81 -7.79 0.56
N THR A 146 2.68 -7.40 0.01
CA THR A 146 1.85 -8.26 -0.83
C THR A 146 2.58 -8.66 -2.11
N CYS A 147 3.45 -7.82 -2.64
CA CYS A 147 4.33 -8.16 -3.77
C CYS A 147 5.30 -9.32 -3.45
N GLU A 148 5.83 -9.41 -2.22
CA GLU A 148 6.60 -10.57 -1.79
C GLU A 148 5.75 -11.84 -1.83
N ILE A 149 4.51 -11.78 -1.34
CA ILE A 149 3.58 -12.92 -1.38
C ILE A 149 3.29 -13.31 -2.82
N VAL A 150 3.03 -12.36 -3.71
CA VAL A 150 2.80 -12.62 -5.15
C VAL A 150 4.00 -13.32 -5.79
N PHE A 151 5.25 -12.88 -5.50
CA PHE A 151 6.43 -13.58 -6.00
C PHE A 151 6.49 -15.04 -5.53
N ARG A 152 6.24 -15.27 -4.24
CA ARG A 152 6.28 -16.61 -3.64
C ARG A 152 5.20 -17.52 -4.23
N LEU A 153 3.97 -17.02 -4.43
CA LEU A 153 2.88 -17.74 -5.08
C LEU A 153 3.20 -18.09 -6.53
N ILE A 154 3.73 -17.14 -7.31
CA ILE A 154 4.16 -17.41 -8.69
C ILE A 154 5.23 -18.50 -8.72
N SER A 155 6.19 -18.44 -7.81
CA SER A 155 7.24 -19.46 -7.72
C SER A 155 6.68 -20.83 -7.34
N GLN A 156 5.77 -20.88 -6.37
CA GLN A 156 5.14 -22.11 -5.91
C GLN A 156 4.15 -22.73 -6.93
N LEU A 157 3.68 -21.90 -7.87
CA LEU A 157 2.85 -22.31 -9.01
C LEU A 157 3.69 -22.68 -10.26
N ASP A 158 5.01 -22.84 -10.13
CA ASP A 158 5.98 -23.13 -11.20
C ASP A 158 6.04 -22.04 -12.29
N GLY A 159 5.67 -20.80 -11.92
CA GLY A 159 5.58 -19.66 -12.85
C GLY A 159 6.88 -18.86 -13.00
N TYR A 160 7.86 -19.05 -12.12
CA TYR A 160 9.08 -18.24 -12.09
C TYR A 160 9.85 -18.27 -13.41
N GLU A 161 10.07 -19.44 -14.01
CA GLU A 161 10.88 -19.54 -15.24
C GLU A 161 10.33 -18.68 -16.39
N LYS A 162 9.01 -18.60 -16.49
CA LYS A 162 8.31 -17.80 -17.50
C LYS A 162 8.03 -16.36 -17.08
N MET A 163 8.42 -15.96 -15.86
CA MET A 163 8.19 -14.61 -15.36
C MET A 163 8.84 -13.58 -16.29
N THR A 164 8.03 -12.62 -16.74
CA THR A 164 8.49 -11.53 -17.62
C THR A 164 9.19 -10.44 -16.82
N THR A 165 10.04 -9.64 -17.47
CA THR A 165 10.64 -8.43 -16.89
C THR A 165 9.57 -7.46 -16.38
N GLN A 166 8.41 -7.36 -17.07
CA GLN A 166 7.29 -6.52 -16.65
C GLN A 166 6.71 -6.97 -15.30
N CYS A 167 6.45 -8.27 -15.15
CA CYS A 167 5.98 -8.84 -13.90
C CYS A 167 6.99 -8.58 -12.76
N ALA A 168 8.26 -8.89 -13.02
CA ALA A 168 9.34 -8.70 -12.05
C ALA A 168 9.52 -7.24 -11.64
N SER A 169 9.39 -6.28 -12.56
CA SER A 169 9.45 -4.84 -12.27
C SER A 169 8.33 -4.39 -11.34
N CYS A 170 7.10 -4.90 -11.55
CA CYS A 170 5.96 -4.59 -10.69
C CYS A 170 6.17 -5.15 -9.27
N ILE A 171 6.64 -6.41 -9.15
CA ILE A 171 6.94 -7.02 -7.85
C ILE A 171 8.03 -6.25 -7.13
N TYR A 172 9.15 -5.95 -7.81
CA TYR A 172 10.25 -5.21 -7.22
C TYR A 172 9.83 -3.84 -6.73
N CYS A 173 9.03 -3.11 -7.52
CA CYS A 173 8.52 -1.79 -7.16
C CYS A 173 7.69 -1.84 -5.87
N GLY A 174 6.75 -2.77 -5.73
CA GLY A 174 5.94 -2.89 -4.53
C GLY A 174 6.76 -3.29 -3.30
N MET A 175 7.63 -4.31 -3.40
CA MET A 175 8.54 -4.68 -2.31
C MET A 175 9.42 -3.49 -1.87
N MET A 176 9.93 -2.73 -2.83
CA MET A 176 10.80 -1.57 -2.59
C MET A 176 10.05 -0.42 -1.90
N THR A 177 8.84 -0.11 -2.33
CA THR A 177 8.05 0.99 -1.75
C THR A 177 7.63 0.68 -0.33
N ASP A 178 7.17 -0.53 -0.07
CA ASP A 178 6.63 -0.93 1.23
C ASP A 178 7.71 -1.15 2.31
N THR A 179 8.95 -1.31 1.87
CA THR A 179 10.13 -1.41 2.75
C THR A 179 10.99 -0.14 2.78
N GLY A 180 10.50 0.96 2.20
CA GLY A 180 11.24 2.22 2.13
C GLY A 180 12.60 2.07 1.46
N GLY A 181 12.67 1.40 0.31
CA GLY A 181 13.93 1.09 -0.36
C GLY A 181 14.75 0.02 0.35
N PHE A 182 14.10 -0.94 1.00
CA PHE A 182 14.72 -2.01 1.78
C PHE A 182 15.48 -1.52 3.02
N THR A 183 14.99 -0.46 3.66
CA THR A 183 15.59 0.12 4.88
C THR A 183 14.88 -0.35 6.15
N TYR A 184 13.64 -0.79 6.07
CA TYR A 184 12.87 -1.37 7.18
C TYR A 184 12.07 -2.58 6.71
N ASN A 185 11.60 -3.41 7.66
CA ASN A 185 10.86 -4.66 7.42
C ASN A 185 11.52 -5.57 6.34
N SER A 186 12.84 -5.52 6.22
CA SER A 186 13.59 -6.18 5.14
C SER A 186 14.82 -6.98 5.62
N SER A 187 14.89 -7.30 6.92
CA SER A 187 16.04 -8.01 7.50
C SER A 187 16.05 -9.52 7.24
N ARG A 188 14.96 -10.08 6.66
CA ARG A 188 14.90 -11.52 6.35
C ARG A 188 15.72 -11.85 5.10
N PRO A 189 16.58 -12.88 5.13
CA PRO A 189 17.42 -13.27 3.99
C PRO A 189 16.64 -13.58 2.71
N GLU A 190 15.41 -14.07 2.86
CA GLU A 190 14.51 -14.40 1.74
C GLU A 190 14.21 -13.19 0.86
N ILE A 191 14.11 -11.99 1.44
CA ILE A 191 13.85 -10.75 0.71
C ILE A 191 14.97 -10.48 -0.29
N PHE A 192 16.23 -10.58 0.15
CA PHE A 192 17.39 -10.37 -0.73
C PHE A 192 17.58 -11.50 -1.73
N TYR A 193 17.19 -12.72 -1.38
CA TYR A 193 17.12 -13.82 -2.35
C TYR A 193 16.09 -13.51 -3.45
N ILE A 194 14.89 -13.08 -3.09
CA ILE A 194 13.84 -12.69 -4.04
C ILE A 194 14.31 -11.54 -4.92
N ILE A 195 14.94 -10.51 -4.34
CA ILE A 195 15.54 -9.40 -5.11
C ILE A 195 16.54 -9.95 -6.14
N GLY A 196 17.41 -10.86 -5.75
CA GLY A 196 18.35 -11.50 -6.67
C GLY A 196 17.65 -12.22 -7.82
N GLN A 197 16.56 -12.95 -7.53
CA GLN A 197 15.74 -13.60 -8.55
C GLN A 197 15.04 -12.61 -9.50
N LEU A 198 14.57 -11.49 -8.98
CA LEU A 198 13.96 -10.43 -9.79
C LEU A 198 14.98 -9.74 -10.70
N LEU A 199 16.21 -9.49 -10.19
CA LEU A 199 17.32 -8.97 -10.99
C LEU A 199 17.70 -9.92 -12.12
N ALA A 200 17.64 -11.23 -11.90
CA ALA A 200 17.87 -12.24 -12.94
C ALA A 200 16.82 -12.18 -14.07
N LYS A 201 15.69 -11.49 -13.88
CA LYS A 201 14.68 -11.19 -14.93
C LYS A 201 14.98 -9.91 -15.71
N ASN A 202 16.20 -9.38 -15.61
CA ASN A 202 16.69 -8.19 -16.31
C ASN A 202 15.89 -6.92 -16.01
N ILE A 203 15.46 -6.72 -14.78
CA ILE A 203 14.92 -5.44 -14.33
C ILE A 203 16.07 -4.45 -14.11
N ASP A 204 15.83 -3.17 -14.39
CA ASP A 204 16.72 -2.07 -14.00
C ASP A 204 16.26 -1.50 -12.65
N LYS A 205 16.85 -1.99 -11.56
CA LYS A 205 16.49 -1.55 -10.21
C LYS A 205 16.81 -0.09 -9.92
N ASP A 206 17.88 0.43 -10.56
CA ASP A 206 18.30 1.81 -10.36
C ASP A 206 17.33 2.76 -11.04
N GLU A 207 16.86 2.42 -12.24
CA GLU A 207 15.82 3.17 -12.94
C GLU A 207 14.48 3.09 -12.16
N ILE A 208 14.11 1.92 -11.63
CA ILE A 208 12.91 1.78 -10.79
C ILE A 208 13.01 2.66 -9.55
N TYR A 209 14.17 2.65 -8.86
CA TYR A 209 14.41 3.49 -7.69
C TYR A 209 14.30 4.98 -8.03
N ASN A 210 14.92 5.40 -9.13
CA ASN A 210 14.90 6.78 -9.58
C ASN A 210 13.47 7.25 -9.91
N ARG A 211 12.67 6.42 -10.58
CA ARG A 211 11.27 6.74 -10.92
C ARG A 211 10.38 6.89 -9.71
N VAL A 212 10.66 6.17 -8.62
CA VAL A 212 9.86 6.22 -7.39
C VAL A 212 10.35 7.29 -6.43
N PHE A 213 11.64 7.31 -6.11
CA PHE A 213 12.19 8.15 -5.03
C PHE A 213 12.88 9.43 -5.51
N HIS A 214 13.24 9.52 -6.80
CA HIS A 214 13.87 10.70 -7.39
C HIS A 214 12.97 11.40 -8.43
N ASN A 215 11.65 11.32 -8.26
CA ASN A 215 10.67 11.86 -9.20
C ASN A 215 9.88 13.05 -8.62
N TYR A 216 10.45 13.76 -7.65
CA TYR A 216 9.80 14.92 -7.08
C TYR A 216 9.98 16.16 -7.98
N SER A 217 8.89 16.92 -8.16
CA SER A 217 8.98 18.26 -8.74
C SER A 217 9.73 19.22 -7.82
N THR A 218 10.23 20.32 -8.38
CA THR A 218 10.83 21.40 -7.55
C THR A 218 9.85 21.91 -6.49
N ASN A 219 8.55 21.97 -6.82
CA ASN A 219 7.53 22.42 -5.87
C ASN A 219 7.29 21.39 -4.75
N ALA A 220 7.29 20.10 -5.08
CA ALA A 220 7.24 19.04 -4.08
C ALA A 220 8.40 19.12 -3.08
N LEU A 221 9.64 19.28 -3.57
CA LEU A 221 10.82 19.44 -2.70
C LEU A 221 10.74 20.69 -1.85
N ARG A 222 10.25 21.82 -2.39
CA ARG A 222 10.04 23.06 -1.63
C ARG A 222 8.95 22.90 -0.57
N LEU A 223 7.83 22.23 -0.86
CA LEU A 223 6.80 21.92 0.12
C LEU A 223 7.35 21.05 1.25
N ARG A 224 8.09 20.00 0.93
CA ARG A 224 8.73 19.11 1.92
C ARG A 224 9.70 19.88 2.81
N ALA A 225 10.56 20.72 2.23
CA ALA A 225 11.48 21.57 2.98
C ALA A 225 10.74 22.58 3.88
N HIS A 226 9.67 23.21 3.38
CA HIS A 226 8.81 24.10 4.16
C HIS A 226 8.21 23.39 5.38
N ILE A 227 7.66 22.17 5.18
CA ILE A 227 7.06 21.40 6.27
C ILE A 227 8.12 21.03 7.32
N ILE A 228 9.27 20.53 6.91
CA ILE A 228 10.35 20.14 7.82
C ILE A 228 10.86 21.34 8.62
N LEU A 229 11.11 22.46 7.95
CA LEU A 229 11.71 23.63 8.59
C LEU A 229 10.72 24.44 9.44
N ASN A 230 9.49 24.62 8.94
CA ASN A 230 8.56 25.60 9.53
C ASN A 230 7.38 24.99 10.27
N LYS A 231 7.05 23.71 9.99
CA LYS A 231 5.83 23.06 10.53
C LYS A 231 6.11 21.90 11.47
N MET A 232 7.26 21.23 11.31
CA MET A 232 7.61 20.11 12.17
C MET A 232 7.84 20.56 13.61
N LYS A 233 7.11 19.95 14.52
CA LYS A 233 7.25 20.13 15.96
C LYS A 233 7.82 18.85 16.57
N VAL A 234 8.87 18.98 17.35
CA VAL A 234 9.51 17.86 18.05
C VAL A 234 9.27 18.04 19.55
N ILE A 235 8.80 16.98 20.19
CA ILE A 235 8.64 16.90 21.66
C ILE A 235 9.73 15.95 22.14
N GLU A 236 10.90 16.51 22.42
CA GLU A 236 12.13 15.74 22.72
C GLU A 236 11.94 14.80 23.90
N GLU A 237 11.27 15.26 24.98
CA GLU A 237 11.03 14.50 26.22
C GLU A 237 10.12 13.29 25.99
N LEU A 238 9.36 13.26 24.91
CA LEU A 238 8.44 12.19 24.53
C LEU A 238 8.87 11.45 23.25
N HIS A 239 10.07 11.74 22.75
CA HIS A 239 10.58 11.09 21.53
C HIS A 239 9.58 11.09 20.36
N ALA A 240 8.78 12.15 20.24
CA ALA A 240 7.71 12.25 19.27
C ALA A 240 7.82 13.53 18.43
N SER A 241 7.34 13.45 17.20
CA SER A 241 7.19 14.61 16.34
C SER A 241 5.83 14.61 15.64
N TYR A 242 5.37 15.80 15.28
CA TYR A 242 4.22 15.95 14.41
C TYR A 242 4.32 17.21 13.56
N TYR A 243 3.53 17.25 12.49
CA TYR A 243 3.35 18.45 11.68
C TYR A 243 1.96 18.52 11.08
N THR A 244 1.52 19.73 10.78
CA THR A 244 0.25 20.02 10.13
C THR A 244 0.48 20.61 8.75
N VAL A 245 -0.38 20.27 7.78
CA VAL A 245 -0.33 20.84 6.42
C VAL A 245 -1.74 21.23 5.99
N THR A 246 -1.93 22.51 5.69
CA THR A 246 -3.21 23.06 5.28
C THR A 246 -3.41 23.01 3.77
N LYS A 247 -4.68 23.20 3.31
CA LYS A 247 -4.99 23.32 1.88
C LYS A 247 -4.29 24.50 1.22
N GLU A 248 -4.21 25.62 1.93
CA GLU A 248 -3.55 26.84 1.47
C GLU A 248 -2.06 26.62 1.23
N GLU A 249 -1.38 25.95 2.16
CA GLU A 249 0.03 25.60 2.00
C GLU A 249 0.23 24.65 0.81
N MET A 250 -0.63 23.64 0.67
CA MET A 250 -0.60 22.73 -0.48
C MET A 250 -0.82 23.47 -1.81
N ALA A 251 -1.78 24.40 -1.85
CA ALA A 251 -2.05 25.22 -3.03
C ALA A 251 -0.86 26.14 -3.37
N GLN A 252 -0.22 26.75 -2.38
CA GLN A 252 0.94 27.62 -2.55
C GLN A 252 2.09 26.88 -3.26
N PHE A 253 2.28 25.63 -2.98
CA PHE A 253 3.34 24.79 -3.57
C PHE A 253 2.86 23.94 -4.75
N HIS A 254 1.65 24.18 -5.28
CA HIS A 254 1.08 23.40 -6.39
C HIS A 254 1.11 21.89 -6.14
N PHE A 255 0.74 21.48 -4.93
CA PHE A 255 0.75 20.08 -4.50
C PHE A 255 -0.02 19.17 -5.46
N ILE A 256 0.57 18.03 -5.78
CA ILE A 256 -0.08 16.92 -6.43
C ILE A 256 -0.02 15.66 -5.55
N LYS A 257 -0.97 14.73 -5.77
CA LYS A 257 -1.01 13.48 -5.00
C LYS A 257 0.30 12.70 -5.17
N GLY A 258 0.95 12.37 -4.06
CA GLY A 258 2.27 11.71 -4.03
C GLY A 258 3.43 12.60 -3.56
N ASP A 259 3.31 13.93 -3.67
CA ASP A 259 4.40 14.86 -3.29
C ASP A 259 4.87 14.74 -1.83
N MET A 260 3.98 14.27 -0.95
CA MET A 260 4.29 14.09 0.48
C MET A 260 4.54 12.62 0.85
N GLU A 261 4.61 11.72 -0.13
CA GLU A 261 4.86 10.30 0.16
C GLU A 261 6.21 10.14 0.87
N GLY A 262 6.22 9.33 1.94
CA GLY A 262 7.41 9.12 2.76
C GLY A 262 7.87 10.31 3.63
N LEU A 263 7.22 11.50 3.54
CA LEU A 263 7.63 12.65 4.36
C LEU A 263 7.49 12.38 5.85
N VAL A 264 6.46 11.62 6.25
CA VAL A 264 6.24 11.22 7.65
C VAL A 264 7.37 10.35 8.22
N ASN A 265 8.21 9.75 7.39
CA ASN A 265 9.38 8.97 7.83
C ASN A 265 10.60 9.86 8.13
N ILE A 266 10.66 11.08 7.59
CA ILE A 266 11.84 11.96 7.73
C ILE A 266 12.16 12.25 9.21
N PRO A 267 11.20 12.57 10.09
CA PRO A 267 11.51 12.84 11.48
C PRO A 267 12.14 11.64 12.22
N GLN A 268 11.91 10.41 11.77
CA GLN A 268 12.53 9.22 12.36
C GLN A 268 14.06 9.18 12.22
N GLN A 269 14.64 10.06 11.38
CA GLN A 269 16.09 10.26 11.28
C GLN A 269 16.66 11.04 12.49
N ILE A 270 15.80 11.66 13.31
CA ILE A 270 16.21 12.31 14.56
C ILE A 270 16.58 11.22 15.56
N LYS A 271 17.81 11.33 16.11
CA LYS A 271 18.30 10.34 17.07
C LYS A 271 17.35 10.18 18.25
N GLY A 272 16.92 8.95 18.50
CA GLY A 272 16.04 8.60 19.61
C GLY A 272 14.56 8.83 19.38
N LEU A 273 14.14 9.42 18.26
CA LEU A 273 12.72 9.59 17.95
C LEU A 273 12.02 8.22 17.79
N LYS A 274 10.85 8.08 18.39
CA LYS A 274 10.04 6.86 18.33
C LYS A 274 8.76 7.01 17.49
N LEU A 275 8.21 8.23 17.41
CA LEU A 275 6.91 8.49 16.77
C LEU A 275 6.96 9.72 15.87
N SER A 276 6.38 9.62 14.68
CA SER A 276 6.10 10.74 13.79
C SER A 276 4.64 10.72 13.34
N ILE A 277 3.95 11.88 13.41
CA ILE A 277 2.56 12.07 12.99
C ILE A 277 2.47 13.16 11.94
N SER A 278 1.87 12.85 10.81
CA SER A 278 1.49 13.80 9.77
C SER A 278 -0.01 14.05 9.83
N LEU A 279 -0.40 15.32 9.89
CA LEU A 279 -1.79 15.77 9.83
C LEU A 279 -1.95 16.66 8.59
N ARG A 280 -2.75 16.23 7.63
CA ARG A 280 -2.93 16.93 6.36
C ARG A 280 -4.41 17.10 6.03
N GLU A 281 -4.83 18.29 5.70
CA GLU A 281 -6.18 18.51 5.20
C GLU A 281 -6.41 17.73 3.89
N ASP A 282 -7.58 17.12 3.77
CA ASP A 282 -7.99 16.44 2.54
C ASP A 282 -8.35 17.47 1.46
N THR A 283 -7.68 17.42 0.31
CA THR A 283 -7.91 18.37 -0.78
C THR A 283 -9.30 18.26 -1.41
N GLU A 284 -9.94 17.10 -1.30
CA GLU A 284 -11.24 16.82 -1.91
C GLU A 284 -12.41 16.99 -0.93
N LYS A 285 -12.21 16.62 0.34
CA LYS A 285 -13.27 16.63 1.35
C LYS A 285 -13.08 17.80 2.33
N PRO A 286 -14.08 18.67 2.50
CA PRO A 286 -14.01 19.73 3.50
C PRO A 286 -14.04 19.15 4.92
N LYS A 287 -13.39 19.85 5.87
CA LYS A 287 -13.33 19.47 7.29
C LYS A 287 -12.88 18.01 7.51
N THR A 288 -11.96 17.55 6.67
CA THR A 288 -11.39 16.22 6.78
C THR A 288 -9.88 16.33 6.86
N VAL A 289 -9.29 15.69 7.86
CA VAL A 289 -7.84 15.60 8.04
C VAL A 289 -7.40 14.16 7.87
N LEU A 290 -6.46 13.93 6.95
CA LEU A 290 -5.79 12.65 6.75
C LEU A 290 -4.62 12.56 7.72
N VAL A 291 -4.50 11.43 8.39
CA VAL A 291 -3.47 11.19 9.40
C VAL A 291 -2.59 10.06 8.94
N SER A 292 -1.28 10.26 9.03
CA SER A 292 -0.30 9.18 8.84
C SER A 292 0.62 9.12 10.05
N LEU A 293 0.88 7.90 10.55
CA LEU A 293 1.75 7.64 11.68
C LEU A 293 2.88 6.71 11.26
N ARG A 294 4.05 6.97 11.78
CA ARG A 294 5.19 6.05 11.69
C ARG A 294 5.85 5.94 13.05
N SER A 295 6.25 4.73 13.39
CA SER A 295 6.95 4.47 14.65
C SER A 295 8.16 3.57 14.44
N CYS A 296 9.04 3.56 15.42
CA CYS A 296 10.24 2.73 15.46
C CYS A 296 10.72 2.56 16.91
N ASN A 297 11.84 1.89 17.10
CA ASN A 297 12.50 1.73 18.39
C ASN A 297 11.58 1.15 19.49
N GLY A 298 10.73 0.17 19.13
CA GLY A 298 9.88 -0.57 20.07
C GLY A 298 8.54 0.08 20.41
N PHE A 299 8.23 1.25 19.87
CA PHE A 299 6.88 1.82 19.95
C PHE A 299 6.07 1.43 18.70
N HIS A 300 4.82 0.97 18.91
CA HIS A 300 3.92 0.59 17.83
C HIS A 300 2.77 1.58 17.69
N CYS A 301 2.67 2.27 16.56
CA CYS A 301 1.69 3.34 16.35
C CYS A 301 0.28 2.85 15.97
N GLN A 302 0.09 1.58 15.61
CA GLN A 302 -1.22 1.05 15.21
C GLN A 302 -2.30 1.19 16.28
N PRO A 303 -2.08 0.89 17.58
CA PRO A 303 -3.09 1.08 18.63
C PRO A 303 -3.48 2.56 18.81
N MET A 304 -2.51 3.49 18.61
CA MET A 304 -2.77 4.92 18.64
C MET A 304 -3.66 5.34 17.47
N ALA A 305 -3.40 4.83 16.26
CA ALA A 305 -4.20 5.10 15.07
C ALA A 305 -5.66 4.64 15.25
N ALA A 306 -5.87 3.44 15.76
CA ALA A 306 -7.21 2.90 16.04
C ALA A 306 -7.95 3.71 17.09
N LYS A 307 -7.28 4.10 18.19
CA LYS A 307 -7.91 4.76 19.33
C LYS A 307 -8.23 6.24 19.09
N PHE A 308 -7.35 6.99 18.41
CA PHE A 308 -7.44 8.44 18.31
C PHE A 308 -7.76 8.98 16.92
N PHE A 309 -7.51 8.19 15.85
CA PHE A 309 -7.56 8.71 14.49
C PHE A 309 -8.52 7.95 13.58
N ASN A 310 -9.42 7.11 14.13
CA ASN A 310 -10.38 6.29 13.37
C ASN A 310 -9.67 5.51 12.24
N GLY A 311 -8.54 4.88 12.58
CA GLY A 311 -7.64 4.30 11.60
C GLY A 311 -7.07 2.95 11.99
N GLY A 312 -6.00 2.54 11.31
CA GLY A 312 -5.30 1.28 11.51
C GLY A 312 -4.16 1.15 10.51
N GLY A 313 -3.66 -0.04 10.34
CA GLY A 313 -2.53 -0.35 9.45
C GLY A 313 -1.58 -1.35 10.09
N HIS A 314 -0.30 -1.28 9.72
CA HIS A 314 0.76 -2.10 10.32
C HIS A 314 1.18 -1.56 11.68
N ALA A 315 1.89 -2.39 12.45
CA ALA A 315 2.37 -2.05 13.79
C ALA A 315 3.09 -0.69 13.82
N ASP A 316 3.99 -0.45 12.87
CA ASP A 316 4.86 0.73 12.80
C ASP A 316 4.49 1.73 11.68
N ALA A 317 3.48 1.42 10.87
CA ALA A 317 3.01 2.26 9.78
C ALA A 317 1.48 2.22 9.71
N SER A 318 0.85 3.25 10.24
CA SER A 318 -0.61 3.34 10.35
C SER A 318 -1.12 4.66 9.82
N GLY A 319 -2.41 4.70 9.50
CA GLY A 319 -3.07 5.91 9.06
C GLY A 319 -4.44 6.06 9.68
N GLY A 320 -5.08 7.19 9.44
CA GLY A 320 -6.43 7.44 9.91
C GLY A 320 -7.06 8.65 9.26
N ARG A 321 -8.28 8.96 9.68
CA ARG A 321 -9.04 10.10 9.19
C ARG A 321 -9.85 10.73 10.30
N LEU A 322 -9.80 12.06 10.39
CA LEU A 322 -10.60 12.85 11.32
C LEU A 322 -11.54 13.76 10.53
N ASN A 323 -12.77 13.89 11.01
CA ASN A 323 -13.77 14.83 10.47
C ASN A 323 -13.82 16.08 11.37
N CYS A 324 -12.79 16.92 11.25
CA CYS A 324 -12.60 18.11 12.08
C CYS A 324 -11.71 19.13 11.36
N THR A 325 -11.44 20.29 11.99
CA THR A 325 -10.45 21.26 11.49
C THR A 325 -9.02 20.76 11.75
N ILE A 326 -8.04 21.40 11.10
CA ILE A 326 -6.62 21.03 11.26
C ILE A 326 -6.13 21.34 12.69
N GLU A 327 -6.65 22.41 13.33
CA GLU A 327 -6.35 22.79 14.69
C GLU A 327 -6.90 21.77 15.69
N GLU A 328 -8.13 21.31 15.48
CA GLU A 328 -8.72 20.24 16.31
C GLU A 328 -7.94 18.93 16.15
N ALA A 329 -7.52 18.59 14.94
CA ALA A 329 -6.70 17.43 14.67
C ALA A 329 -5.33 17.51 15.37
N GLU A 330 -4.72 18.70 15.40
CA GLU A 330 -3.47 18.94 16.13
C GLU A 330 -3.65 18.70 17.63
N GLN A 331 -4.74 19.19 18.23
CA GLN A 331 -5.03 18.93 19.65
C GLN A 331 -5.24 17.44 19.94
N ILE A 332 -5.88 16.71 19.02
CA ILE A 332 -6.05 15.26 19.13
C ILE A 332 -4.69 14.56 19.08
N ALA A 333 -3.79 14.97 18.19
CA ALA A 333 -2.45 14.40 18.09
C ALA A 333 -1.62 14.64 19.36
N ILE A 334 -1.65 15.86 19.90
CA ILE A 334 -0.98 16.17 21.18
C ILE A 334 -1.55 15.30 22.31
N LYS A 335 -2.88 15.17 22.39
CA LYS A 335 -3.53 14.32 23.39
C LYS A 335 -3.14 12.85 23.24
N ALA A 336 -3.03 12.37 22.00
CA ALA A 336 -2.60 11.01 21.71
C ALA A 336 -1.15 10.77 22.17
N ILE A 337 -0.23 11.68 21.85
CA ILE A 337 1.17 11.62 22.29
C ILE A 337 1.25 11.59 23.83
N LEU A 338 0.53 12.49 24.51
CA LEU A 338 0.50 12.54 25.97
C LEU A 338 -0.12 11.30 26.61
N TYR A 339 -1.09 10.67 25.95
CA TYR A 339 -1.68 9.42 26.42
C TYR A 339 -0.67 8.26 26.44
N TYR A 340 0.21 8.19 25.44
CA TYR A 340 1.24 7.17 25.31
C TYR A 340 2.61 7.59 25.83
N LYS A 341 2.67 8.62 26.70
CA LYS A 341 3.93 9.19 27.20
C LYS A 341 4.87 8.18 27.86
N GLU A 342 4.31 7.19 28.61
CA GLU A 342 5.11 6.18 29.31
C GLU A 342 5.74 5.17 28.35
N GLU A 343 5.10 4.89 27.23
CA GLU A 343 5.60 3.98 26.19
C GLU A 343 6.57 4.69 25.23
N LEU A 344 6.44 6.01 25.09
CA LEU A 344 7.31 6.84 24.28
C LEU A 344 8.63 7.20 24.98
N GLN A 345 8.66 7.28 26.30
CA GLN A 345 9.88 7.45 27.09
C GLN A 345 10.68 6.14 27.20
#